data_a92da872f91bfd850a2f1250c1544085
#
_entry.id   a92da872f91bfd850a2f1250c1544085
#
_cell.length_a   1.000
_cell.length_b   1.000
_cell.length_c   1.000
_cell.angle_alpha   90.00
_cell.angle_beta   90.00
_cell.angle_gamma   90.00
#
_symmetry.space_group_name_H-M   'P 1'
#
loop_
_entity.id
_entity.type
_entity.pdbx_description
1 polymer ?
#
loop_
_entity_poly.entity_id
_entity_poly.type
_entity_poly.pdbx_seq_one_letter_code
_entity_poly.pdbx_strand_id
1 'polypeptide(L)' 'MAEAETALQMAARHVAEQEARVREQEELVARSQREGRPTDQAEGMLAEMGNMLDAIRDHLERLRQTREE' A
#
# COMPACT_ATOMS: atom_id res chain seq x y z
N MET A 1 29.76 4.85 -3.14
CA MET A 1 29.07 5.04 -1.87
C MET A 1 27.61 5.36 -2.12
N ALA A 2 26.72 4.63 -1.50
CA ALA A 2 25.28 4.86 -1.69
C ALA A 2 24.86 6.12 -0.94
N GLU A 3 24.07 6.95 -1.61
CA GLU A 3 23.49 8.11 -0.96
C GLU A 3 22.32 7.70 -0.10
N ALA A 4 22.08 8.44 0.97
CA ALA A 4 20.93 8.20 1.81
C ALA A 4 19.65 8.51 1.04
N GLU A 5 18.64 7.67 1.22
CA GLU A 5 17.34 7.88 0.61
C GLU A 5 16.68 9.12 1.21
N THR A 6 16.12 9.97 0.36
CA THR A 6 15.40 11.16 0.84
C THR A 6 14.03 10.75 1.40
N ALA A 7 13.41 11.64 2.16
CA ALA A 7 12.07 11.40 2.68
C ALA A 7 11.07 11.15 1.55
N LEU A 8 11.21 11.91 0.47
CA LEU A 8 10.33 11.75 -0.69
C LEU A 8 10.53 10.38 -1.37
N GLN A 9 11.78 9.97 -1.55
CA GLN A 9 12.09 8.67 -2.14
C GLN A 9 11.58 7.53 -1.26
N MET A 10 11.77 7.63 0.05
CA MET A 10 11.29 6.63 0.99
C MET A 10 9.77 6.52 0.96
N ALA A 11 9.06 7.65 0.94
CA ALA A 11 7.60 7.65 0.87
C ALA A 11 7.12 7.03 -0.43
N ALA A 12 7.75 7.35 -1.55
CA ALA A 12 7.39 6.77 -2.85
C ALA A 12 7.59 5.25 -2.85
N ARG A 13 8.69 4.79 -2.24
CA ARG A 13 8.96 3.35 -2.13
C ARG A 13 7.92 2.66 -1.26
N HIS A 14 7.54 3.28 -0.14
CA HIS A 14 6.50 2.70 0.74
C HIS A 14 5.16 2.58 0.03
N VAL A 15 4.80 3.58 -0.77
CA VAL A 15 3.56 3.51 -1.56
C VAL A 15 3.62 2.32 -2.51
N ALA A 16 4.72 2.17 -3.26
CA ALA A 16 4.85 1.08 -4.21
C ALA A 16 4.81 -0.29 -3.52
N GLU A 17 5.47 -0.44 -2.38
CA GLU A 17 5.46 -1.68 -1.62
C GLU A 17 4.07 -2.00 -1.11
N GLN A 18 3.36 -1.00 -0.61
CA GLN A 18 2.02 -1.22 -0.08
C GLN A 18 1.02 -1.54 -1.20
N GLU A 19 1.17 -0.90 -2.36
CA GLU A 19 0.35 -1.23 -3.53
C GLU A 19 0.52 -2.68 -3.94
N ALA A 20 1.75 -3.18 -3.91
CA ALA A 20 2.03 -4.58 -4.23
C ALA A 20 1.35 -5.52 -3.23
N ARG A 21 1.39 -5.17 -1.94
CA ARG A 21 0.74 -5.98 -0.90
C ARG A 21 -0.76 -5.99 -1.05
N VAL A 22 -1.35 -4.84 -1.40
CA VAL A 22 -2.80 -4.77 -1.63
C VAL A 22 -3.18 -5.69 -2.79
N ARG A 23 -2.42 -5.67 -3.89
CA ARG A 23 -2.70 -6.55 -5.03
C ARG A 23 -2.60 -8.01 -4.65
N GLU A 24 -1.59 -8.39 -3.87
CA GLU A 24 -1.45 -9.77 -3.41
C GLU A 24 -2.63 -10.20 -2.55
N GLN A 25 -3.09 -9.30 -1.68
CA GLN A 25 -4.23 -9.60 -0.82
C GLN A 25 -5.52 -9.71 -1.63
N GLU A 26 -5.70 -8.86 -2.65
CA GLU A 26 -6.84 -8.95 -3.55
C GLU A 26 -6.87 -10.30 -4.27
N GLU A 27 -5.71 -10.77 -4.71
CA GLU A 27 -5.60 -12.07 -5.37
C GLU A 27 -5.92 -13.22 -4.42
N LEU A 28 -5.50 -13.10 -3.17
CA LEU A 28 -5.80 -14.09 -2.15
C LEU A 28 -7.29 -14.19 -1.91
N VAL A 29 -7.97 -13.04 -1.76
CA VAL A 29 -9.42 -13.00 -1.56
C VAL A 29 -10.12 -13.63 -2.76
N ALA A 30 -9.75 -13.24 -3.98
CA ALA A 30 -10.36 -13.75 -5.18
C ALA A 30 -10.20 -15.28 -5.32
N ARG A 31 -9.00 -15.78 -5.03
CA ARG A 31 -8.73 -17.21 -5.09
C ARG A 31 -9.53 -17.96 -4.04
N SER A 32 -9.59 -17.44 -2.82
CA SER A 32 -10.35 -18.08 -1.76
C SER A 32 -11.84 -18.13 -2.10
N GLN A 33 -12.38 -17.08 -2.72
CA GLN A 33 -13.77 -17.07 -3.17
C GLN A 33 -14.03 -18.15 -4.22
N ARG A 34 -13.10 -18.30 -5.17
CA ARG A 34 -13.25 -19.33 -6.20
C ARG A 34 -13.18 -20.73 -5.60
N GLU A 35 -12.44 -20.91 -4.52
CA GLU A 35 -12.30 -22.21 -3.84
C GLU A 35 -13.40 -22.45 -2.81
N GLY A 36 -14.30 -21.51 -2.65
CA GLY A 36 -15.40 -21.64 -1.69
C GLY A 36 -14.99 -21.52 -0.23
N ARG A 37 -13.85 -20.90 0.04
CA ARG A 37 -13.37 -20.70 1.40
C ARG A 37 -13.92 -19.41 2.00
N PRO A 38 -14.07 -19.35 3.33
CA PRO A 38 -14.46 -18.10 3.97
C PRO A 38 -13.42 -17.01 3.72
N THR A 39 -13.86 -15.79 3.42
CA THR A 39 -12.98 -14.68 3.09
C THR A 39 -13.10 -13.50 4.03
N ASP A 40 -13.93 -13.58 5.07
CA ASP A 40 -14.22 -12.44 5.96
C ASP A 40 -12.95 -11.84 6.55
N GLN A 41 -12.06 -12.68 7.06
CA GLN A 41 -10.82 -12.22 7.67
C GLN A 41 -9.88 -11.60 6.64
N ALA A 42 -9.76 -12.24 5.47
CA ALA A 42 -8.91 -11.73 4.38
C ALA A 42 -9.45 -10.42 3.83
N GLU A 43 -10.76 -10.26 3.73
CA GLU A 43 -11.38 -9.02 3.28
C GLU A 43 -11.19 -7.91 4.31
N GLY A 44 -11.29 -8.24 5.60
CA GLY A 44 -11.02 -7.28 6.67
C GLY A 44 -9.59 -6.77 6.62
N MET A 45 -8.63 -7.68 6.40
CA MET A 45 -7.24 -7.30 6.25
C MET A 45 -7.03 -6.43 5.01
N LEU A 46 -7.68 -6.76 3.91
CA LEU A 46 -7.60 -5.96 2.69
C LEU A 46 -8.09 -4.53 2.93
N ALA A 47 -9.18 -4.37 3.66
CA ALA A 47 -9.72 -3.06 3.99
C ALA A 47 -8.71 -2.24 4.81
N GLU A 48 -8.08 -2.87 5.81
CA GLU A 48 -7.07 -2.19 6.62
C GLU A 48 -5.85 -1.79 5.78
N MET A 49 -5.42 -2.67 4.89
CA MET A 49 -4.29 -2.39 4.00
C MET A 49 -4.61 -1.24 3.04
N GLY A 50 -5.84 -1.19 2.55
CA GLY A 50 -6.29 -0.09 1.69
C GLY A 50 -6.30 1.24 2.42
N ASN A 51 -6.75 1.25 3.67
CA ASN A 51 -6.74 2.45 4.51
C ASN A 51 -5.32 2.95 4.76
N MET A 52 -4.40 2.03 5.02
CA MET A 52 -3.00 2.38 5.21
C MET A 52 -2.41 2.94 3.92
N LEU A 53 -2.73 2.32 2.79
CA LEU A 53 -2.24 2.80 1.49
C LEU A 53 -2.71 4.24 1.23
N ASP A 54 -3.98 4.53 1.52
CA ASP A 54 -4.50 5.90 1.37
C ASP A 54 -3.74 6.88 2.24
N ALA A 55 -3.42 6.49 3.47
CA ALA A 55 -2.67 7.35 4.39
C ALA A 55 -1.27 7.64 3.89
N ILE A 56 -0.56 6.63 3.38
CA ILE A 56 0.81 6.85 2.91
C ILE A 56 0.85 7.58 1.56
N ARG A 57 -0.16 7.40 0.71
CA ARG A 57 -0.30 8.20 -0.51
C ARG A 57 -0.49 9.67 -0.16
N ASP A 58 -1.30 9.94 0.84
CA ASP A 58 -1.56 11.28 1.32
C ASP A 58 -0.28 11.93 1.85
N HIS A 59 0.49 11.18 2.60
CA HIS A 59 1.78 11.63 3.12
C HIS A 59 2.75 11.95 1.97
N LEU A 60 2.81 11.09 0.97
CA LEU A 60 3.65 11.32 -0.21
C LEU A 60 3.26 12.60 -0.93
N GLU A 61 1.97 12.81 -1.10
CA GLU A 61 1.47 14.01 -1.77
C GLU A 61 1.86 15.28 -1.00
N ARG A 62 1.74 15.24 0.32
CA ARG A 62 2.15 16.39 1.15
C ARG A 62 3.65 16.67 1.01
N LEU A 63 4.47 15.63 0.94
CA LEU A 63 5.90 15.79 0.75
C LEU A 63 6.22 16.40 -0.61
N ARG A 64 5.49 16.01 -1.65
CA ARG A 64 5.66 16.57 -2.99
C ARG A 64 5.32 18.05 -3.01
N GLN A 65 4.22 18.41 -2.37
CA GLN A 65 3.79 19.80 -2.31
C GLN A 65 4.80 20.68 -1.59
N THR A 66 5.31 20.21 -0.47
CA THR A 66 6.33 20.93 0.29
C THR A 66 7.59 21.10 -0.53
N ARG A 67 7.98 20.09 -1.28
CA ARG A 67 9.22 20.10 -2.04
C ARG A 67 9.17 21.05 -3.24
N GLU A 68 7.99 21.25 -3.80
CA GLU A 68 7.83 22.11 -4.97
C GLU A 68 7.90 23.59 -4.64
N GLU A 69 7.84 23.95 -3.40
CA GLU A 69 8.05 25.33 -2.99
C GLU A 69 9.56 25.68 -3.00
#